data_73f5f618636f6993b7f5ba29e1b31a3e
#
_entry.id   73f5f618636f6993b7f5ba29e1b31a3e
#
_cell.length_a   1.000
_cell.length_b   1.000
_cell.length_c   1.000
_cell.angle_alpha   90.00
_cell.angle_beta   90.00
_cell.angle_gamma   90.00
#
_symmetry.space_group_name_H-M   'P 1'
#
loop_
_entity.id
_entity.type
_entity.pdbx_description
1 polymer ?
#
loop_
_entity_poly.entity_id
_entity_poly.type
_entity_poly.pdbx_seq_one_letter_code
_entity_poly.pdbx_strand_id
1 'polypeptide(L)'
;MEKTETTIFVDWENLLTDLIAIQETDERFKEPHFNFNNPEQLLALIRSFLEPEEELKRIYFYASEPFTEVEPRIKGNKNKELEKYKDKNPKDYEKRVNKSGIIQAFNHEIAQQNQVKLRVGRVMFEFVYEFEDKEVYNGLEAKIPIPHLKLRQKQIDALLAHDITNIAPNKEGVFCCSARIPILCLC
;
A
#
# COMPACT_ATOMS: atom_id res chain seq x y z
N MET A 1 30.03 -9.16 -20.95
CA MET A 1 29.96 -8.03 -19.99
C MET A 1 29.25 -8.55 -18.76
N GLU A 2 29.77 -8.26 -17.59
CA GLU A 2 29.10 -8.60 -16.32
C GLU A 2 27.89 -7.68 -16.16
N LYS A 3 26.75 -8.28 -15.80
CA LYS A 3 25.51 -7.49 -15.63
C LYS A 3 25.50 -6.85 -14.24
N THR A 4 24.92 -5.66 -14.14
CA THR A 4 24.74 -4.97 -12.87
C THR A 4 23.58 -5.58 -12.09
N GLU A 5 23.83 -6.03 -10.86
CA GLU A 5 22.77 -6.55 -9.99
C GLU A 5 21.85 -5.42 -9.51
N THR A 6 20.57 -5.50 -9.84
CA THR A 6 19.58 -4.47 -9.51
C THR A 6 18.58 -4.96 -8.48
N THR A 7 18.29 -4.12 -7.50
CA THR A 7 17.25 -4.33 -6.48
C THR A 7 16.12 -3.32 -6.67
N ILE A 8 14.88 -3.82 -6.78
CA ILE A 8 13.70 -2.99 -6.98
C ILE A 8 12.92 -2.88 -5.67
N PHE A 9 12.50 -1.66 -5.33
CA PHE A 9 11.64 -1.40 -4.17
C PHE A 9 10.28 -0.92 -4.68
N VAL A 10 9.20 -1.62 -4.32
CA VAL A 10 7.85 -1.37 -4.81
C VAL A 10 6.94 -0.99 -3.65
N ASP A 11 6.49 0.26 -3.61
CA ASP A 11 5.36 0.65 -2.78
C ASP A 11 4.06 0.29 -3.52
N TRP A 12 3.38 -0.76 -3.06
CA TRP A 12 2.22 -1.30 -3.74
C TRP A 12 1.05 -0.33 -3.81
N GLU A 13 0.77 0.40 -2.75
CA GLU A 13 -0.38 1.32 -2.72
C GLU A 13 -0.18 2.49 -3.69
N ASN A 14 1.04 3.00 -3.80
CA ASN A 14 1.37 4.03 -4.77
C ASN A 14 1.32 3.49 -6.21
N LEU A 15 1.96 2.34 -6.46
CA LEU A 15 1.93 1.71 -7.78
C LEU A 15 0.50 1.36 -8.21
N LEU A 16 -0.31 0.82 -7.30
CA LEU A 16 -1.72 0.50 -7.56
C LEU A 16 -2.52 1.75 -7.95
N THR A 17 -2.29 2.87 -7.26
CA THR A 17 -2.94 4.14 -7.58
C THR A 17 -2.60 4.60 -9.00
N ASP A 18 -1.33 4.51 -9.38
CA ASP A 18 -0.88 4.88 -10.72
C ASP A 18 -1.41 3.91 -11.79
N LEU A 19 -1.42 2.61 -11.52
CA LEU A 19 -1.98 1.61 -12.43
C LEU A 19 -3.48 1.81 -12.68
N ILE A 20 -4.24 2.12 -11.64
CA ILE A 20 -5.67 2.45 -11.76
C ILE A 20 -5.85 3.69 -12.66
N ALA A 21 -5.06 4.74 -12.43
CA ALA A 21 -5.14 5.94 -13.26
C ALA A 21 -4.77 5.68 -14.73
N ILE A 22 -3.77 4.83 -14.99
CA ILE A 22 -3.38 4.42 -16.34
C ILE A 22 -4.49 3.60 -17.01
N GLN A 23 -5.14 2.70 -16.28
CA GLN A 23 -6.25 1.91 -16.81
C GLN A 23 -7.44 2.75 -17.30
N GLU A 24 -7.63 3.95 -16.74
CA GLU A 24 -8.68 4.86 -17.21
C GLU A 24 -8.39 5.42 -18.62
N THR A 25 -7.13 5.50 -19.01
CA THR A 25 -6.69 6.17 -20.24
C THR A 25 -6.06 5.24 -21.26
N ASP A 26 -5.57 4.06 -20.89
CA ASP A 26 -4.84 3.15 -21.78
C ASP A 26 -5.47 1.73 -21.75
N GLU A 27 -6.04 1.33 -22.89
CA GLU A 27 -6.68 0.01 -23.06
C GLU A 27 -5.72 -1.17 -22.85
N ARG A 28 -4.41 -0.97 -23.08
CA ARG A 28 -3.41 -2.04 -22.89
C ARG A 28 -3.27 -2.47 -21.43
N PHE A 29 -3.67 -1.60 -20.50
CA PHE A 29 -3.67 -1.87 -19.07
C PHE A 29 -5.03 -2.33 -18.52
N LYS A 30 -6.03 -2.54 -19.37
CA LYS A 30 -7.34 -3.09 -19.00
C LYS A 30 -7.41 -4.58 -19.25
N GLU A 31 -8.31 -5.24 -18.53
CA GLU A 31 -8.65 -6.63 -18.87
C GLU A 31 -9.28 -6.73 -20.27
N PRO A 32 -8.96 -7.78 -21.03
CA PRO A 32 -8.19 -8.97 -20.67
C PRO A 32 -6.66 -8.82 -20.84
N HIS A 33 -6.15 -7.67 -21.25
CA HIS A 33 -4.73 -7.49 -21.61
C HIS A 33 -3.81 -7.45 -20.39
N PHE A 34 -4.25 -6.79 -19.32
CA PHE A 34 -3.48 -6.68 -18.08
C PHE A 34 -4.38 -6.70 -16.84
N ASN A 35 -3.99 -7.53 -15.87
CA ASN A 35 -4.63 -7.60 -14.55
C ASN A 35 -3.58 -7.44 -13.46
N PHE A 36 -3.55 -6.30 -12.79
CA PHE A 36 -2.61 -6.03 -11.71
C PHE A 36 -2.85 -6.87 -10.44
N ASN A 37 -4.03 -7.51 -10.30
CA ASN A 37 -4.29 -8.49 -9.25
C ASN A 37 -3.70 -9.89 -9.56
N ASN A 38 -3.16 -10.07 -10.77
CA ASN A 38 -2.41 -11.26 -11.11
C ASN A 38 -0.92 -11.02 -10.81
N PRO A 39 -0.31 -11.71 -9.82
CA PRO A 39 1.07 -11.49 -9.41
C PRO A 39 2.09 -11.71 -10.52
N GLU A 40 1.87 -12.66 -11.42
CA GLU A 40 2.80 -12.94 -12.51
C GLU A 40 2.85 -11.78 -13.51
N GLN A 41 1.67 -11.26 -13.90
CA GLN A 41 1.58 -10.11 -14.81
C GLN A 41 2.16 -8.85 -14.18
N LEU A 42 1.84 -8.61 -12.90
CA LEU A 42 2.37 -7.48 -12.15
C LEU A 42 3.91 -7.53 -12.05
N LEU A 43 4.45 -8.69 -11.69
CA LEU A 43 5.91 -8.83 -11.59
C LEU A 43 6.59 -8.81 -12.95
N ALA A 44 5.94 -9.26 -14.02
CA ALA A 44 6.44 -9.10 -15.37
C ALA A 44 6.55 -7.61 -15.75
N LEU A 45 5.53 -6.81 -15.42
CA LEU A 45 5.56 -5.37 -15.58
C LEU A 45 6.72 -4.75 -14.77
N ILE A 46 6.86 -5.10 -13.48
CA ILE A 46 7.94 -4.57 -12.64
C ILE A 46 9.32 -4.94 -13.20
N ARG A 47 9.50 -6.17 -13.69
CA ARG A 47 10.76 -6.60 -14.31
C ARG A 47 11.04 -5.91 -15.64
N SER A 48 10.04 -5.43 -16.34
CA SER A 48 10.22 -4.71 -17.61
C SER A 48 10.89 -3.34 -17.47
N PHE A 49 11.08 -2.86 -16.25
CA PHE A 49 11.84 -1.64 -15.96
C PHE A 49 13.36 -1.87 -15.89
N LEU A 50 13.81 -3.12 -15.91
CA LEU A 50 15.24 -3.43 -15.95
C LEU A 50 15.80 -3.13 -17.34
N GLU A 51 16.94 -2.47 -17.36
CA GLU A 51 17.71 -2.27 -18.59
C GLU A 51 18.38 -3.58 -19.05
N PRO A 52 18.79 -3.70 -20.32
CA PRO A 52 19.40 -4.90 -20.86
C PRO A 52 20.70 -5.34 -20.14
N GLU A 53 21.42 -4.37 -19.57
CA GLU A 53 22.67 -4.56 -18.83
C GLU A 53 22.45 -4.88 -17.35
N GLU A 54 21.20 -4.91 -16.90
CA GLU A 54 20.83 -5.19 -15.52
C GLU A 54 20.36 -6.62 -15.34
N GLU A 55 20.57 -7.13 -14.14
CA GLU A 55 20.05 -8.42 -13.68
C GLU A 55 19.32 -8.25 -12.35
N LEU A 56 18.08 -8.74 -12.29
CA LEU A 56 17.29 -8.65 -11.08
C LEU A 56 17.93 -9.48 -9.97
N LYS A 57 18.32 -8.79 -8.90
CA LYS A 57 18.74 -9.42 -7.66
C LYS A 57 17.56 -9.73 -6.77
N ARG A 58 16.71 -8.72 -6.52
CA ARG A 58 15.56 -8.85 -5.61
C ARG A 58 14.53 -7.74 -5.81
N ILE A 59 13.27 -8.09 -5.57
CA ILE A 59 12.17 -7.13 -5.42
C ILE A 59 11.79 -7.10 -3.94
N TYR A 60 11.83 -5.93 -3.32
CA TYR A 60 11.20 -5.66 -2.03
C TYR A 60 9.82 -5.09 -2.29
N PHE A 61 8.79 -5.86 -1.96
CA PHE A 61 7.40 -5.51 -2.23
C PHE A 61 6.72 -5.11 -0.92
N TYR A 62 6.32 -3.85 -0.82
CA TYR A 62 5.71 -3.26 0.37
C TYR A 62 4.21 -3.19 0.18
N ALA A 63 3.45 -3.88 1.02
CA ALA A 63 2.00 -3.95 0.97
C ALA A 63 1.37 -3.77 2.36
N SER A 64 0.07 -3.47 2.39
CA SER A 64 -0.71 -3.45 3.62
C SER A 64 -0.96 -4.86 4.13
N GLU A 65 -0.96 -5.03 5.46
CA GLU A 65 -1.56 -6.22 6.03
C GLU A 65 -3.08 -6.23 5.78
N PRO A 66 -3.69 -7.41 5.59
CA PRO A 66 -5.12 -7.50 5.50
C PRO A 66 -5.77 -7.04 6.81
N PHE A 67 -6.90 -6.35 6.72
CA PHE A 67 -7.69 -5.99 7.89
C PHE A 67 -8.25 -7.27 8.53
N THR A 68 -7.90 -7.55 9.78
CA THR A 68 -8.41 -8.67 10.54
C THR A 68 -9.21 -8.18 11.74
N GLU A 69 -10.38 -8.77 12.00
CA GLU A 69 -11.20 -8.45 13.16
C GLU A 69 -10.49 -8.77 14.48
N VAL A 70 -9.66 -9.79 14.45
CA VAL A 70 -8.91 -10.28 15.60
C VAL A 70 -7.51 -9.70 15.53
N GLU A 71 -7.39 -8.42 15.85
CA GLU A 71 -6.07 -7.89 16.13
C GLU A 71 -5.69 -8.15 17.59
N PRO A 72 -4.74 -9.03 17.85
CA PRO A 72 -4.22 -9.23 19.21
C PRO A 72 -3.56 -7.96 19.80
N ARG A 73 -3.45 -6.91 18.99
CA ARG A 73 -2.84 -5.62 19.33
C ARG A 73 -3.83 -4.56 19.78
N ILE A 74 -5.14 -4.81 19.61
CA ILE A 74 -6.18 -3.93 20.12
C ILE A 74 -6.38 -4.25 21.60
N LYS A 75 -5.60 -3.62 22.47
CA LYS A 75 -5.77 -3.75 23.94
C LYS A 75 -6.74 -2.71 24.47
N GLY A 76 -7.68 -3.16 25.32
CA GLY A 76 -8.53 -2.29 26.14
C GLY A 76 -9.56 -1.47 25.35
N ASN A 77 -9.53 -0.15 25.47
CA ASN A 77 -10.55 0.77 24.90
C ASN A 77 -10.68 0.71 23.36
N LYS A 78 -9.67 0.17 22.65
CA LYS A 78 -9.71 0.06 21.19
C LYS A 78 -10.74 -0.95 20.68
N ASN A 79 -11.05 -2.01 21.43
CA ASN A 79 -12.14 -2.91 21.06
C ASN A 79 -13.48 -2.19 21.03
N LYS A 80 -13.73 -1.28 21.99
CA LYS A 80 -14.93 -0.43 22.00
C LYS A 80 -14.96 0.54 20.81
N GLU A 81 -13.80 0.98 20.35
CA GLU A 81 -13.69 1.84 19.17
C GLU A 81 -13.99 1.07 17.89
N LEU A 82 -13.53 -0.17 17.78
CA LEU A 82 -13.87 -1.05 16.65
C LEU A 82 -15.38 -1.35 16.60
N GLU A 83 -16.00 -1.66 17.73
CA GLU A 83 -17.46 -1.85 17.80
C GLU A 83 -18.20 -0.59 17.38
N LYS A 84 -17.80 0.57 17.89
CA LYS A 84 -18.38 1.86 17.48
C LYS A 84 -18.19 2.14 15.98
N TYR A 85 -17.05 1.73 15.43
CA TYR A 85 -16.82 1.86 14.00
C TYR A 85 -17.73 0.94 13.20
N LYS A 86 -17.89 -0.33 13.61
CA LYS A 86 -18.85 -1.27 13.01
C LYS A 86 -20.27 -0.71 13.00
N ASP A 87 -20.69 -0.19 14.14
CA ASP A 87 -22.05 0.37 14.30
C ASP A 87 -22.29 1.60 13.46
N LYS A 88 -21.29 2.49 13.37
CA LYS A 88 -21.41 3.75 12.61
C LYS A 88 -21.18 3.59 11.11
N ASN A 89 -20.37 2.62 10.70
CA ASN A 89 -19.93 2.43 9.31
C ASN A 89 -20.05 0.97 8.87
N PRO A 90 -21.22 0.31 8.99
CA PRO A 90 -21.36 -1.12 8.77
C PRO A 90 -20.97 -1.53 7.34
N LYS A 91 -21.35 -0.74 6.33
CA LYS A 91 -21.01 -1.02 4.93
C LYS A 91 -19.51 -0.92 4.64
N ASP A 92 -18.83 0.06 5.21
CA ASP A 92 -17.36 0.19 5.03
C ASP A 92 -16.63 -0.94 5.77
N TYR A 93 -17.10 -1.30 6.95
CA TYR A 93 -16.58 -2.43 7.71
C TYR A 93 -16.71 -3.73 6.93
N GLU A 94 -17.90 -4.06 6.44
CA GLU A 94 -18.16 -5.26 5.64
C GLU A 94 -17.31 -5.30 4.37
N LYS A 95 -17.18 -4.17 3.66
CA LYS A 95 -16.32 -4.03 2.49
C LYS A 95 -14.85 -4.33 2.81
N ARG A 96 -14.35 -3.90 3.98
CA ARG A 96 -12.98 -4.16 4.41
C ARG A 96 -12.75 -5.62 4.78
N VAL A 97 -13.70 -6.23 5.49
CA VAL A 97 -13.67 -7.66 5.84
C VAL A 97 -13.65 -8.51 4.56
N ASN A 98 -14.53 -8.21 3.60
CA ASN A 98 -14.59 -8.93 2.33
C ASN A 98 -13.30 -8.77 1.50
N LYS A 99 -12.70 -7.59 1.49
CA LYS A 99 -11.41 -7.35 0.82
C LYS A 99 -10.23 -8.03 1.53
N SER A 100 -10.34 -8.31 2.82
CA SER A 100 -9.26 -8.89 3.61
C SER A 100 -8.77 -10.23 3.04
N GLY A 101 -9.70 -11.11 2.69
CA GLY A 101 -9.36 -12.39 2.07
C GLY A 101 -8.62 -12.25 0.73
N ILE A 102 -9.03 -11.29 -0.09
CA ILE A 102 -8.39 -11.00 -1.39
C ILE A 102 -6.97 -10.49 -1.16
N ILE A 103 -6.78 -9.54 -0.24
CA ILE A 103 -5.46 -8.99 0.09
C ILE A 103 -4.54 -10.08 0.67
N GLN A 104 -5.09 -10.96 1.51
CA GLN A 104 -4.33 -12.06 2.10
C GLN A 104 -3.86 -13.05 1.02
N ALA A 105 -4.74 -13.43 0.10
CA ALA A 105 -4.40 -14.31 -1.01
C ALA A 105 -3.34 -13.69 -1.91
N PHE A 106 -3.54 -12.42 -2.32
CA PHE A 106 -2.58 -11.69 -3.14
C PHE A 106 -1.20 -11.58 -2.46
N ASN A 107 -1.16 -11.18 -1.18
CA ASN A 107 0.09 -11.09 -0.43
C ASN A 107 0.79 -12.45 -0.32
N HIS A 108 0.02 -13.52 -0.14
CA HIS A 108 0.56 -14.87 -0.11
C HIS A 108 1.19 -15.28 -1.46
N GLU A 109 0.49 -15.04 -2.56
CA GLU A 109 0.99 -15.35 -3.90
C GLU A 109 2.23 -14.53 -4.27
N ILE A 110 2.25 -13.24 -3.93
CA ILE A 110 3.43 -12.36 -4.10
C ILE A 110 4.62 -12.90 -3.30
N ALA A 111 4.40 -13.33 -2.06
CA ALA A 111 5.47 -13.84 -1.20
C ALA A 111 6.10 -15.16 -1.70
N GLN A 112 5.37 -15.93 -2.51
CA GLN A 112 5.86 -17.19 -3.11
C GLN A 112 6.70 -16.97 -4.37
N GLN A 113 6.71 -15.75 -4.92
CA GLN A 113 7.42 -15.47 -6.15
C GLN A 113 8.94 -15.43 -5.94
N ASN A 114 9.68 -15.97 -6.91
CA ASN A 114 11.14 -15.95 -6.89
C ASN A 114 11.68 -14.52 -6.86
N GLN A 115 12.73 -14.31 -6.05
CA GLN A 115 13.40 -13.02 -5.87
C GLN A 115 12.52 -11.92 -5.25
N VAL A 116 11.32 -12.26 -4.75
CA VAL A 116 10.46 -11.30 -4.06
C VAL A 116 10.59 -11.45 -2.54
N LYS A 117 10.69 -10.32 -1.85
CA LYS A 117 10.62 -10.20 -0.40
C LYS A 117 9.45 -9.30 -0.03
N LEU A 118 8.36 -9.90 0.40
CA LEU A 118 7.21 -9.17 0.89
C LEU A 118 7.53 -8.48 2.22
N ARG A 119 7.15 -7.21 2.31
CA ARG A 119 7.18 -6.37 3.51
C ARG A 119 5.78 -5.87 3.79
N VAL A 120 5.25 -6.16 4.95
CA VAL A 120 3.86 -5.85 5.29
C VAL A 120 3.80 -4.75 6.34
N GLY A 121 3.17 -3.64 5.99
CA GLY A 121 2.87 -2.54 6.90
C GLY A 121 1.58 -2.79 7.67
N ARG A 122 1.45 -2.15 8.83
CA ARG A 122 0.30 -2.33 9.72
C ARG A 122 -0.87 -1.46 9.33
N VAL A 123 -2.09 -1.97 9.54
CA VAL A 123 -3.31 -1.19 9.50
C VAL A 123 -3.67 -0.76 10.93
N MET A 124 -3.90 0.52 11.13
CA MET A 124 -4.21 1.12 12.43
C MET A 124 -5.45 1.99 12.37
N PHE A 125 -6.18 2.06 13.49
CA PHE A 125 -7.22 3.06 13.66
C PHE A 125 -6.61 4.40 14.02
N GLU A 126 -7.08 5.45 13.34
CA GLU A 126 -6.70 6.84 13.60
C GLU A 126 -7.96 7.70 13.71
N PHE A 127 -7.97 8.60 14.70
CA PHE A 127 -8.99 9.64 14.78
C PHE A 127 -8.63 10.76 13.83
N VAL A 128 -9.56 11.06 12.91
CA VAL A 128 -9.50 12.22 12.03
C VAL A 128 -10.62 13.16 12.43
N TYR A 129 -10.31 14.43 12.60
CA TYR A 129 -11.31 15.45 12.94
C TYR A 129 -11.77 16.11 11.65
N GLU A 130 -13.09 16.01 11.39
CA GLU A 130 -13.76 16.79 10.37
C GLU A 130 -14.52 17.91 11.07
N PHE A 131 -14.53 19.10 10.48
CA PHE A 131 -15.18 20.25 11.09
C PHE A 131 -16.55 20.43 10.46
N GLU A 132 -17.59 20.44 11.29
CA GLU A 132 -18.96 20.78 10.88
C GLU A 132 -19.35 22.14 11.43
N ASP A 133 -20.00 22.94 10.57
CA ASP A 133 -20.60 24.19 11.00
C ASP A 133 -21.87 23.86 11.79
N LYS A 134 -21.93 24.24 13.06
CA LYS A 134 -23.11 24.10 13.93
C LYS A 134 -23.50 25.42 14.53
N GLU A 135 -24.80 25.67 14.53
CA GLU A 135 -25.34 26.76 15.31
C GLU A 135 -25.10 26.48 16.80
N VAL A 136 -24.39 27.39 17.45
CA VAL A 136 -23.96 27.23 18.86
C VAL A 136 -24.86 28.07 19.76
N TYR A 137 -25.24 29.28 19.34
CA TYR A 137 -26.09 30.18 20.10
C TYR A 137 -26.65 31.35 19.23
N ASN A 138 -27.95 31.57 19.24
CA ASN A 138 -28.63 32.72 18.57
C ASN A 138 -28.16 33.01 17.14
N GLY A 139 -28.03 31.99 16.29
CA GLY A 139 -27.62 32.16 14.90
C GLY A 139 -26.10 32.30 14.69
N LEU A 140 -25.31 32.18 15.76
CA LEU A 140 -23.85 32.11 15.63
C LEU A 140 -23.41 30.66 15.28
N GLU A 141 -22.78 30.50 14.13
CA GLU A 141 -22.20 29.24 13.68
C GLU A 141 -20.76 29.12 14.17
N ALA A 142 -20.43 27.94 14.68
CA ALA A 142 -19.04 27.59 15.03
C ALA A 142 -18.65 26.25 14.39
N LYS A 143 -17.40 26.14 13.96
CA LYS A 143 -16.81 24.91 13.47
C LYS A 143 -16.49 23.98 14.63
N ILE A 144 -17.28 22.92 14.75
CA ILE A 144 -17.11 21.94 15.82
C ILE A 144 -16.34 20.73 15.24
N PRO A 145 -15.21 20.31 15.86
CA PRO A 145 -14.49 19.13 15.44
C PRO A 145 -15.29 17.87 15.79
N ILE A 146 -15.63 17.09 14.75
CA ILE A 146 -16.26 15.79 14.92
C ILE A 146 -15.23 14.69 14.69
N PRO A 147 -14.95 13.86 15.69
CA PRO A 147 -14.01 12.77 15.52
C PRO A 147 -14.60 11.65 14.68
N HIS A 148 -13.93 11.32 13.60
CA HIS A 148 -14.20 10.16 12.77
C HIS A 148 -13.08 9.14 12.91
N LEU A 149 -13.46 7.87 13.05
CA LEU A 149 -12.50 6.78 13.09
C LEU A 149 -12.20 6.33 11.66
N LYS A 150 -10.94 6.46 11.24
CA LYS A 150 -10.48 5.99 9.93
C LYS A 150 -9.41 4.90 10.11
N LEU A 151 -9.47 3.89 9.23
CA LEU A 151 -8.40 2.91 9.11
C LEU A 151 -7.33 3.48 8.20
N ARG A 152 -6.09 3.52 8.69
CA ARG A 152 -4.94 3.94 7.90
C ARG A 152 -3.84 2.90 7.96
N GLN A 153 -3.22 2.71 6.81
CA GLN A 153 -1.96 2.01 6.73
C GLN A 153 -0.86 2.85 7.38
N LYS A 154 -0.02 2.20 8.14
CA LYS A 154 1.14 2.81 8.81
C LYS A 154 2.39 1.97 8.55
N GLN A 155 3.54 2.62 8.62
CA GLN A 155 4.87 2.00 8.61
C GLN A 155 5.43 1.59 7.24
N ILE A 156 4.70 1.64 6.12
CA ILE A 156 5.26 1.30 4.80
C ILE A 156 6.41 2.25 4.47
N ASP A 157 6.19 3.56 4.55
CA ASP A 157 7.23 4.56 4.26
C ASP A 157 8.47 4.37 5.14
N ALA A 158 8.26 4.08 6.44
CA ALA A 158 9.36 3.84 7.37
C ALA A 158 10.14 2.56 7.06
N LEU A 159 9.45 1.47 6.70
CA LEU A 159 10.07 0.22 6.29
C LEU A 159 10.84 0.38 4.98
N LEU A 160 10.25 1.08 4.01
CA LEU A 160 10.87 1.38 2.73
C LEU A 160 12.14 2.22 2.92
N ALA A 161 12.06 3.33 3.66
CA ALA A 161 13.20 4.18 3.96
C ALA A 161 14.29 3.41 4.71
N HIS A 162 13.93 2.60 5.70
CA HIS A 162 14.88 1.76 6.44
C HIS A 162 15.58 0.75 5.53
N ASP A 163 14.85 0.03 4.69
CA ASP A 163 15.45 -0.98 3.82
C ASP A 163 16.33 -0.32 2.75
N ILE A 164 15.92 0.82 2.16
CA ILE A 164 16.75 1.57 1.21
C ILE A 164 18.06 2.00 1.89
N THR A 165 17.99 2.62 3.07
CA THR A 165 19.20 3.10 3.75
C THR A 165 20.16 2.00 4.18
N ASN A 166 19.67 0.80 4.46
CA ASN A 166 20.51 -0.33 4.86
C ASN A 166 21.06 -1.16 3.67
N ILE A 167 20.35 -1.16 2.55
CA ILE A 167 20.70 -2.00 1.40
C ILE A 167 21.51 -1.21 0.38
N ALA A 168 21.14 0.06 0.12
CA ALA A 168 21.77 0.90 -0.89
C ALA A 168 23.27 1.19 -0.65
N PRO A 169 23.72 1.55 0.56
CA PRO A 169 25.10 1.99 0.78
C PRO A 169 26.14 0.90 0.56
N ASN A 170 25.75 -0.37 0.55
CA ASN A 170 26.66 -1.50 0.52
C ASN A 170 26.75 -2.17 -0.85
N LYS A 171 26.14 -1.60 -1.90
CA LYS A 171 26.06 -2.25 -3.21
C LYS A 171 26.14 -1.25 -4.35
N GLU A 172 27.01 -1.54 -5.29
CA GLU A 172 26.95 -1.00 -6.64
C GLU A 172 25.70 -1.59 -7.29
N GLY A 173 24.63 -0.82 -7.36
CA GLY A 173 23.36 -1.28 -7.94
C GLY A 173 22.30 -0.21 -7.90
N VAL A 174 21.41 -0.29 -8.83
CA VAL A 174 20.34 0.68 -9.11
C VAL A 174 19.13 0.43 -8.23
N PHE A 175 18.47 1.49 -7.85
CA PHE A 175 17.25 1.47 -7.07
C PHE A 175 16.11 2.11 -7.83
N CYS A 176 14.99 1.41 -7.93
CA CYS A 176 13.76 1.98 -8.44
C CYS A 176 12.75 2.03 -7.31
N CYS A 177 12.22 3.20 -7.04
CA CYS A 177 11.16 3.40 -6.05
C CYS A 177 9.93 3.95 -6.77
N SER A 178 8.82 3.25 -6.69
CA SER A 178 7.54 3.74 -7.18
C SER A 178 6.92 4.68 -6.13
N ALA A 179 7.15 5.97 -6.27
CA ALA A 179 6.43 6.99 -5.53
C ALA A 179 6.12 8.12 -6.50
N ARG A 180 4.86 8.27 -6.91
CA ARG A 180 4.25 9.43 -7.63
C ARG A 180 5.15 10.26 -8.58
N ILE A 181 6.16 9.69 -9.17
CA ILE A 181 7.11 10.34 -10.07
C ILE A 181 7.45 9.35 -11.17
N PRO A 182 7.65 9.79 -12.42
CA PRO A 182 8.15 8.91 -13.44
C PRO A 182 9.40 8.23 -12.92
N ILE A 183 9.42 6.93 -13.00
CA ILE A 183 10.42 5.98 -12.52
C ILE A 183 11.81 6.62 -12.57
N LEU A 184 12.32 7.01 -11.42
CA LEU A 184 13.69 7.45 -11.29
C LEU A 184 14.55 6.19 -11.11
N CYS A 185 15.02 5.67 -12.24
CA CYS A 185 16.20 4.81 -12.22
C CYS A 185 17.39 5.71 -11.90
N LEU A 186 17.93 5.61 -10.71
CA LEU A 186 19.24 6.20 -10.39
C LEU A 186 20.28 5.11 -10.62
N CYS A 187 21.05 5.29 -11.68
CA CYS A 187 22.30 4.56 -11.91
C CYS A 187 23.39 5.09 -11.00
#